data_2d8a66e6fe8e6da012940870182cb850
#
_entry.id   2d8a66e6fe8e6da012940870182cb850
#
_cell.length_a   1.000
_cell.length_b   1.000
_cell.length_c   1.000
_cell.angle_alpha   90.00
_cell.angle_beta   90.00
_cell.angle_gamma   90.00
#
_symmetry.space_group_name_H-M   'P 1'
#
loop_
_entity.id
_entity.type
_entity.pdbx_description
1 polymer ?
#
loop_
_entity_poly.entity_id
_entity_poly.type
_entity_poly.pdbx_seq_one_letter_code
_entity_poly.pdbx_strand_id
1 'polypeptide(L)'
;TVVIPIAGIILTFVLVYELIQMILEKNNMHDFDTFNIFKWIFKTFVATYLLTNCFTIVMAVFDVAQNVVSNSAGIINGSLDVSAALSDLETQLEAMGMWELIGLWLETNIINLCMWVLSIVIFVIVYGRMIEIYLTVSLAPIPFSTMANREWGQMGTGYLRSLFALGFQGFLILVCVAIYAVLVQAIPSSGDIHGAIWGTAGYTVLLAFALFKTGSLSKSIFNAR
;
A
#
# COMPACT_ATOMS: atom_id res chain seq x y z
N THR A 1 13.49 8.43 -16.83
CA THR A 1 14.81 8.87 -17.38
C THR A 1 15.05 10.37 -17.24
N VAL A 2 14.01 11.22 -17.22
CA VAL A 2 14.15 12.68 -17.09
C VAL A 2 14.56 13.12 -15.69
N VAL A 3 14.16 12.39 -14.65
CA VAL A 3 14.41 12.74 -13.24
C VAL A 3 15.85 12.41 -12.80
N ILE A 4 16.49 11.42 -13.41
CA ILE A 4 17.85 10.99 -13.05
C ILE A 4 18.89 12.11 -13.24
N PRO A 5 18.94 12.89 -14.34
CA PRO A 5 19.87 14.00 -14.48
C PRO A 5 19.67 15.08 -13.40
N ILE A 6 18.41 15.38 -13.04
CA ILE A 6 18.08 16.36 -11.99
C ILE A 6 18.62 15.85 -10.64
N ALA A 7 18.36 14.58 -10.33
CA ALA A 7 18.87 13.95 -9.10
C ALA A 7 20.41 13.88 -9.08
N GLY A 8 21.07 13.72 -10.25
CA GLY A 8 22.51 13.77 -10.39
C GLY A 8 23.08 15.16 -10.02
N ILE A 9 22.44 16.23 -10.47
CA ILE A 9 22.82 17.60 -10.07
C ILE A 9 22.67 17.80 -8.56
N ILE A 10 21.55 17.34 -7.98
CA ILE A 10 21.31 17.41 -6.55
C ILE A 10 22.38 16.60 -5.79
N LEU A 11 22.70 15.39 -6.23
CA LEU A 11 23.74 14.57 -5.62
C LEU A 11 25.09 15.25 -5.65
N THR A 12 25.49 15.85 -6.79
CA THR A 12 26.73 16.58 -6.92
C THR A 12 26.79 17.74 -5.92
N PHE A 13 25.72 18.52 -5.83
CA PHE A 13 25.64 19.61 -4.86
C PHE A 13 25.75 19.13 -3.41
N VAL A 14 25.05 18.05 -3.06
CA VAL A 14 25.08 17.43 -1.72
C VAL A 14 26.48 16.93 -1.37
N LEU A 15 27.19 16.30 -2.32
CA LEU A 15 28.55 15.78 -2.10
C LEU A 15 29.58 16.89 -1.95
N VAL A 16 29.46 17.97 -2.75
CA VAL A 16 30.34 19.15 -2.63
C VAL A 16 30.11 19.84 -1.30
N TYR A 17 28.86 20.02 -0.90
CA TYR A 17 28.52 20.62 0.42
C TYR A 17 29.09 19.81 1.57
N GLU A 18 29.00 18.48 1.53
CA GLU A 18 29.59 17.61 2.54
C GLU A 18 31.12 17.66 2.56
N LEU A 19 31.76 17.78 1.40
CA LEU A 19 33.19 17.96 1.31
C LEU A 19 33.63 19.28 2.00
N ILE A 20 32.90 20.37 1.72
CA ILE A 20 33.15 21.68 2.34
C ILE A 20 32.98 21.60 3.86
N GLN A 21 31.91 20.98 4.35
CA GLN A 21 31.70 20.78 5.79
C GLN A 21 32.85 19.98 6.42
N MET A 22 33.28 18.91 5.78
CA MET A 22 34.38 18.08 6.28
C MET A 22 35.71 18.88 6.37
N ILE A 23 35.91 19.84 5.46
CA ILE A 23 37.11 20.72 5.50
C ILE A 23 36.97 21.78 6.58
N LEU A 24 35.78 22.37 6.77
CA LEU A 24 35.52 23.44 7.74
C LEU A 24 35.45 22.95 9.19
N GLU A 25 34.89 21.77 9.45
CA GLU A 25 34.78 21.20 10.80
C GLU A 25 36.17 20.93 11.44
N LYS A 26 37.18 20.68 10.61
CA LYS A 26 38.57 20.53 11.09
C LYS A 26 39.36 21.83 10.87
N ASN A 27 39.26 22.70 11.84
CA ASN A 27 39.86 24.06 11.87
C ASN A 27 41.40 24.08 11.80
N ASN A 28 42.08 22.93 11.56
CA ASN A 28 43.52 22.83 11.40
C ASN A 28 43.83 22.00 10.14
N MET A 29 44.25 22.67 9.07
CA MET A 29 44.73 22.03 7.81
C MET A 29 45.90 21.05 8.04
N HIS A 30 46.44 20.94 9.22
CA HIS A 30 47.58 20.08 9.52
C HIS A 30 47.24 18.61 9.82
N ASP A 31 45.95 18.33 10.18
CA ASP A 31 45.44 16.97 10.45
C ASP A 31 44.45 16.49 9.40
N PHE A 32 44.79 16.66 8.11
CA PHE A 32 43.98 16.11 7.02
C PHE A 32 44.15 14.59 7.01
N ASP A 33 43.33 13.92 7.81
CA ASP A 33 43.35 12.46 7.94
C ASP A 33 42.91 11.80 6.62
N THR A 34 43.86 11.15 5.96
CA THR A 34 43.63 10.40 4.71
C THR A 34 42.41 9.47 4.79
N PHE A 35 42.08 9.01 6.00
CA PHE A 35 40.93 8.17 6.26
C PHE A 35 39.58 8.89 6.00
N ASN A 36 39.49 10.19 6.30
CA ASN A 36 38.25 10.95 6.04
C ASN A 36 38.01 11.17 4.55
N ILE A 37 39.08 11.38 3.77
CA ILE A 37 38.96 11.43 2.29
C ILE A 37 38.51 10.07 1.73
N PHE A 38 39.10 8.99 2.22
CA PHE A 38 38.71 7.65 1.81
C PHE A 38 37.23 7.36 2.14
N LYS A 39 36.77 7.74 3.33
CA LYS A 39 35.39 7.64 3.75
C LYS A 39 34.44 8.44 2.83
N TRP A 40 34.84 9.65 2.43
CA TRP A 40 34.04 10.47 1.52
C TRP A 40 33.97 9.87 0.13
N ILE A 41 35.10 9.37 -0.42
CA ILE A 41 35.15 8.69 -1.73
C ILE A 41 34.25 7.45 -1.72
N PHE A 42 34.35 6.63 -0.68
CA PHE A 42 33.51 5.44 -0.54
C PHE A 42 32.03 5.80 -0.48
N LYS A 43 31.66 6.83 0.27
CA LYS A 43 30.30 7.34 0.38
C LYS A 43 29.77 7.86 -0.96
N THR A 44 30.62 8.58 -1.72
CA THR A 44 30.30 9.06 -3.07
C THR A 44 30.01 7.88 -4.02
N PHE A 45 30.84 6.85 -3.98
CA PHE A 45 30.66 5.65 -4.77
C PHE A 45 29.32 4.97 -4.45
N VAL A 46 29.03 4.75 -3.17
CA VAL A 46 27.78 4.13 -2.72
C VAL A 46 26.56 4.98 -3.14
N ALA A 47 26.61 6.30 -2.94
CA ALA A 47 25.53 7.20 -3.31
C ALA A 47 25.26 7.21 -4.82
N THR A 48 26.29 7.23 -5.63
CA THR A 48 26.17 7.14 -7.11
C THR A 48 25.61 5.80 -7.54
N TYR A 49 26.05 4.71 -6.92
CA TYR A 49 25.54 3.36 -7.19
C TYR A 49 24.04 3.26 -6.82
N LEU A 50 23.63 3.78 -5.66
CA LEU A 50 22.22 3.82 -5.25
C LEU A 50 21.38 4.66 -6.20
N LEU A 51 21.86 5.82 -6.64
CA LEU A 51 21.15 6.68 -7.57
C LEU A 51 20.95 6.02 -8.94
N THR A 52 22.00 5.39 -9.49
CA THR A 52 21.91 4.72 -10.80
C THR A 52 20.99 3.51 -10.79
N ASN A 53 20.91 2.80 -9.67
CA ASN A 53 20.08 1.61 -9.48
C ASN A 53 18.79 1.87 -8.70
N CYS A 54 18.41 3.15 -8.44
CA CYS A 54 17.25 3.49 -7.59
C CYS A 54 15.96 2.83 -8.08
N PHE A 55 15.71 2.78 -9.38
CA PHE A 55 14.52 2.14 -9.94
C PHE A 55 14.49 0.64 -9.66
N THR A 56 15.61 -0.06 -9.85
CA THR A 56 15.73 -1.50 -9.58
C THR A 56 15.50 -1.80 -8.09
N ILE A 57 16.05 -0.97 -7.21
CA ILE A 57 15.88 -1.12 -5.75
C ILE A 57 14.40 -0.93 -5.37
N VAL A 58 13.75 0.11 -5.90
CA VAL A 58 12.34 0.38 -5.63
C VAL A 58 11.46 -0.74 -6.14
N MET A 59 11.70 -1.24 -7.36
CA MET A 59 10.95 -2.37 -7.92
C MET A 59 11.14 -3.63 -7.09
N ALA A 60 12.35 -3.92 -6.62
CA ALA A 60 12.62 -5.07 -5.75
C ALA A 60 11.81 -5.03 -4.44
N VAL A 61 11.60 -3.84 -3.85
CA VAL A 61 10.73 -3.69 -2.66
C VAL A 61 9.29 -4.06 -2.99
N PHE A 62 8.77 -3.62 -4.15
CA PHE A 62 7.41 -3.97 -4.57
C PHE A 62 7.27 -5.43 -4.96
N ASP A 63 8.28 -6.04 -5.58
CA ASP A 63 8.29 -7.47 -5.93
C ASP A 63 8.19 -8.35 -4.66
N VAL A 64 8.94 -8.00 -3.61
CA VAL A 64 8.83 -8.68 -2.31
C VAL A 64 7.43 -8.50 -1.71
N ALA A 65 6.88 -7.29 -1.75
CA ALA A 65 5.53 -7.02 -1.24
C ALA A 65 4.47 -7.80 -2.04
N GLN A 66 4.60 -7.86 -3.36
CA GLN A 66 3.70 -8.61 -4.24
C GLN A 66 3.78 -10.12 -3.98
N ASN A 67 4.98 -10.66 -3.74
CA ASN A 67 5.17 -12.07 -3.40
C ASN A 67 4.46 -12.45 -2.09
N VAL A 68 4.56 -11.59 -1.07
CA VAL A 68 3.83 -11.78 0.19
C VAL A 68 2.33 -11.78 -0.04
N VAL A 69 1.81 -10.83 -0.83
CA VAL A 69 0.38 -10.74 -1.18
C VAL A 69 -0.08 -11.98 -1.94
N SER A 70 0.66 -12.40 -2.97
CA SER A 70 0.31 -13.55 -3.81
C SER A 70 0.27 -14.85 -3.03
N ASN A 71 1.28 -15.10 -2.18
CA ASN A 71 1.33 -16.31 -1.35
C ASN A 71 0.19 -16.34 -0.32
N SER A 72 -0.16 -15.18 0.25
CA SER A 72 -1.26 -15.07 1.20
C SER A 72 -2.63 -15.23 0.52
N ALA A 73 -2.80 -14.74 -0.72
CA ALA A 73 -4.03 -14.90 -1.50
C ALA A 73 -4.33 -16.35 -1.85
N GLY A 74 -3.30 -17.17 -2.11
CA GLY A 74 -3.46 -18.60 -2.37
C GLY A 74 -4.08 -19.38 -1.21
N ILE A 75 -3.87 -18.92 0.03
CA ILE A 75 -4.45 -19.54 1.23
C ILE A 75 -5.94 -19.20 1.36
N ILE A 76 -6.34 -18.00 0.94
CA ILE A 76 -7.71 -17.48 1.10
C ILE A 76 -8.67 -18.09 0.06
N ASN A 77 -8.23 -18.29 -1.18
CA ASN A 77 -9.06 -18.81 -2.27
C ASN A 77 -9.55 -20.24 -2.07
N GLY A 78 -8.97 -21.00 -1.15
CA GLY A 78 -9.38 -22.38 -0.85
C GLY A 78 -10.64 -22.52 0.03
N SER A 79 -11.22 -21.42 0.54
CA SER A 79 -12.27 -21.47 1.57
C SER A 79 -13.64 -20.91 1.15
N LEU A 80 -13.85 -20.51 -0.10
CA LEU A 80 -15.11 -19.89 -0.56
C LEU A 80 -15.98 -20.90 -1.32
N ASP A 81 -16.73 -21.72 -0.61
CA ASP A 81 -17.78 -22.53 -1.22
C ASP A 81 -19.16 -21.84 -1.06
N VAL A 82 -19.60 -21.16 -2.11
CA VAL A 82 -20.84 -20.38 -2.14
C VAL A 82 -22.01 -21.23 -2.66
N SER A 83 -21.74 -22.42 -3.21
CA SER A 83 -22.73 -23.24 -3.90
C SER A 83 -23.85 -23.75 -2.98
N ALA A 84 -23.48 -24.12 -1.74
CA ALA A 84 -24.46 -24.60 -0.76
C ALA A 84 -25.40 -23.47 -0.28
N ALA A 85 -24.85 -22.26 -0.08
CA ALA A 85 -25.65 -21.11 0.33
C ALA A 85 -26.67 -20.67 -0.75
N LEU A 86 -26.32 -20.81 -2.03
CA LEU A 86 -27.22 -20.48 -3.15
C LEU A 86 -28.42 -21.44 -3.24
N SER A 87 -28.21 -22.73 -3.01
CA SER A 87 -29.31 -23.73 -3.06
C SER A 87 -30.31 -23.54 -1.89
N ASP A 88 -29.83 -23.16 -0.73
CA ASP A 88 -30.69 -22.87 0.44
C ASP A 88 -31.53 -21.60 0.22
N LEU A 89 -30.94 -20.56 -0.40
CA LEU A 89 -31.66 -19.34 -0.75
C LEU A 89 -32.75 -19.59 -1.81
N GLU A 90 -32.51 -20.42 -2.80
CA GLU A 90 -33.50 -20.80 -3.85
C GLU A 90 -34.70 -21.47 -3.22
N THR A 91 -34.49 -22.42 -2.31
CA THR A 91 -35.57 -23.14 -1.61
C THR A 91 -36.40 -22.20 -0.74
N GLN A 92 -35.80 -21.23 -0.10
CA GLN A 92 -36.50 -20.25 0.74
C GLN A 92 -37.32 -19.25 -0.10
N LEU A 93 -36.81 -18.83 -1.26
CA LEU A 93 -37.53 -17.94 -2.19
C LEU A 93 -38.75 -18.60 -2.77
N GLU A 94 -38.69 -19.90 -3.09
CA GLU A 94 -39.86 -20.65 -3.59
C GLU A 94 -40.98 -20.82 -2.55
N ALA A 95 -40.65 -20.77 -1.25
CA ALA A 95 -41.62 -20.90 -0.17
C ALA A 95 -42.30 -19.58 0.20
N MET A 96 -41.82 -18.42 -0.29
CA MET A 96 -42.34 -17.10 0.04
C MET A 96 -43.65 -16.74 -0.69
N GLY A 97 -44.51 -15.99 0.00
CA GLY A 97 -45.71 -15.42 -0.59
C GLY A 97 -45.42 -14.24 -1.53
N MET A 98 -46.36 -13.96 -2.46
CA MET A 98 -46.21 -12.92 -3.49
C MET A 98 -45.93 -11.52 -2.87
N TRP A 99 -46.54 -11.17 -1.75
CA TRP A 99 -46.34 -9.89 -1.09
C TRP A 99 -44.97 -9.78 -0.40
N GLU A 100 -44.49 -10.87 0.14
CA GLU A 100 -43.15 -10.96 0.74
C GLU A 100 -42.05 -10.83 -0.33
N LEU A 101 -42.27 -11.46 -1.51
CA LEU A 101 -41.39 -11.34 -2.67
C LEU A 101 -41.32 -9.92 -3.22
N ILE A 102 -42.42 -9.15 -3.24
CA ILE A 102 -42.44 -7.75 -3.66
C ILE A 102 -41.64 -6.89 -2.65
N GLY A 103 -41.83 -7.13 -1.34
CA GLY A 103 -41.06 -6.46 -0.29
C GLY A 103 -39.57 -6.73 -0.42
N LEU A 104 -39.18 -7.97 -0.57
CA LEU A 104 -37.79 -8.40 -0.77
C LEU A 104 -37.18 -7.81 -2.05
N TRP A 105 -37.94 -7.73 -3.13
CA TRP A 105 -37.49 -7.12 -4.39
C TRP A 105 -37.19 -5.63 -4.21
N LEU A 106 -38.05 -4.88 -3.50
CA LEU A 106 -37.82 -3.46 -3.22
C LEU A 106 -36.55 -3.26 -2.36
N GLU A 107 -36.43 -4.05 -1.30
CA GLU A 107 -35.28 -4.03 -0.40
C GLU A 107 -33.98 -4.35 -1.11
N THR A 108 -33.98 -5.40 -1.95
CA THR A 108 -32.82 -5.80 -2.76
C THR A 108 -32.39 -4.70 -3.73
N ASN A 109 -33.33 -3.96 -4.33
CA ASN A 109 -32.99 -2.83 -5.21
C ASN A 109 -32.30 -1.69 -4.47
N ILE A 110 -32.74 -1.36 -3.25
CA ILE A 110 -32.08 -0.34 -2.42
C ILE A 110 -30.68 -0.78 -2.06
N ILE A 111 -30.53 -2.03 -1.60
CA ILE A 111 -29.23 -2.60 -1.25
C ILE A 111 -28.29 -2.67 -2.45
N ASN A 112 -28.81 -3.07 -3.61
CA ASN A 112 -28.03 -3.12 -4.86
C ASN A 112 -27.49 -1.73 -5.25
N LEU A 113 -28.28 -0.67 -5.09
CA LEU A 113 -27.81 0.71 -5.29
C LEU A 113 -26.68 1.06 -4.32
N CYS A 114 -26.84 0.74 -3.03
CA CYS A 114 -25.78 0.96 -2.02
C CYS A 114 -24.51 0.18 -2.35
N MET A 115 -24.64 -1.09 -2.75
CA MET A 115 -23.51 -1.94 -3.13
C MET A 115 -22.80 -1.41 -4.39
N TRP A 116 -23.53 -0.87 -5.35
CA TRP A 116 -22.95 -0.23 -6.52
C TRP A 116 -22.09 0.99 -6.15
N VAL A 117 -22.59 1.85 -5.27
CA VAL A 117 -21.81 2.99 -4.75
C VAL A 117 -20.57 2.53 -4.00
N LEU A 118 -20.69 1.52 -3.12
CA LEU A 118 -19.56 0.96 -2.37
C LEU A 118 -18.52 0.33 -3.31
N SER A 119 -18.94 -0.33 -4.36
CA SER A 119 -18.05 -0.89 -5.38
C SER A 119 -17.19 0.20 -6.03
N ILE A 120 -17.79 1.35 -6.37
CA ILE A 120 -17.04 2.51 -6.90
C ILE A 120 -16.03 3.02 -5.85
N VAL A 121 -16.42 3.12 -4.60
CA VAL A 121 -15.53 3.56 -3.51
C VAL A 121 -14.32 2.61 -3.39
N ILE A 122 -14.55 1.31 -3.36
CA ILE A 122 -13.48 0.30 -3.28
C ILE A 122 -12.56 0.40 -4.51
N PHE A 123 -13.15 0.53 -5.70
CA PHE A 123 -12.41 0.74 -6.94
C PHE A 123 -11.48 1.96 -6.84
N VAL A 124 -11.99 3.11 -6.39
CA VAL A 124 -11.21 4.34 -6.24
C VAL A 124 -10.05 4.15 -5.24
N ILE A 125 -10.27 3.44 -4.13
CA ILE A 125 -9.22 3.17 -3.15
C ILE A 125 -8.10 2.33 -3.76
N VAL A 126 -8.43 1.25 -4.45
CA VAL A 126 -7.45 0.32 -5.04
C VAL A 126 -6.66 0.99 -6.16
N TYR A 127 -7.34 1.65 -7.09
CA TYR A 127 -6.68 2.33 -8.21
C TYR A 127 -5.95 3.59 -7.78
N GLY A 128 -6.49 4.34 -6.82
CA GLY A 128 -5.80 5.49 -6.21
C GLY A 128 -4.45 5.09 -5.61
N ARG A 129 -4.38 3.94 -4.95
CA ARG A 129 -3.13 3.38 -4.46
C ARG A 129 -2.14 3.07 -5.59
N MET A 130 -2.60 2.50 -6.71
CA MET A 130 -1.72 2.24 -7.86
C MET A 130 -1.10 3.53 -8.40
N ILE A 131 -1.89 4.60 -8.51
CA ILE A 131 -1.41 5.92 -8.92
C ILE A 131 -0.38 6.45 -7.91
N GLU A 132 -0.63 6.34 -6.61
CA GLU A 132 0.31 6.75 -5.55
C GLU A 132 1.65 6.00 -5.67
N ILE A 133 1.63 4.70 -5.96
CA ILE A 133 2.83 3.89 -6.21
C ILE A 133 3.60 4.44 -7.43
N TYR A 134 2.93 4.65 -8.56
CA TYR A 134 3.59 5.17 -9.78
C TYR A 134 4.23 6.54 -9.56
N LEU A 135 3.53 7.45 -8.87
CA LEU A 135 4.06 8.77 -8.53
C LEU A 135 5.28 8.66 -7.62
N THR A 136 5.20 7.83 -6.59
CA THR A 136 6.30 7.62 -5.66
C THR A 136 7.53 7.02 -6.36
N VAL A 137 7.35 6.01 -7.20
CA VAL A 137 8.43 5.38 -7.96
C VAL A 137 9.07 6.36 -8.95
N SER A 138 8.28 7.21 -9.61
CA SER A 138 8.80 8.17 -10.60
C SER A 138 9.69 9.24 -9.97
N LEU A 139 9.45 9.61 -8.71
CA LEU A 139 10.22 10.62 -7.97
C LEU A 139 11.40 10.01 -7.17
N ALA A 140 11.58 8.70 -7.19
CA ALA A 140 12.60 7.98 -6.42
C ALA A 140 14.02 8.57 -6.52
N PRO A 141 14.54 8.99 -7.69
CA PRO A 141 15.91 9.48 -7.77
C PRO A 141 16.21 10.67 -6.87
N ILE A 142 15.23 11.55 -6.62
CA ILE A 142 15.44 12.78 -5.82
C ILE A 142 15.74 12.45 -4.36
N PRO A 143 14.90 11.69 -3.61
CA PRO A 143 15.24 11.30 -2.24
C PRO A 143 16.50 10.45 -2.12
N PHE A 144 16.78 9.59 -3.10
CA PHE A 144 18.01 8.80 -3.10
C PHE A 144 19.27 9.67 -3.21
N SER A 145 19.23 10.76 -3.97
CA SER A 145 20.36 11.69 -4.09
C SER A 145 20.69 12.41 -2.79
N THR A 146 19.72 12.61 -1.89
CA THR A 146 19.92 13.27 -0.60
C THR A 146 20.48 12.35 0.49
N MET A 147 20.41 11.02 0.31
CA MET A 147 20.86 10.05 1.31
C MET A 147 22.37 10.15 1.62
N ALA A 148 23.15 10.72 0.72
CA ALA A 148 24.58 10.90 0.90
C ALA A 148 24.95 11.87 2.03
N ASN A 149 24.09 12.84 2.39
CA ASN A 149 24.37 13.84 3.40
C ASN A 149 23.69 13.48 4.73
N ARG A 150 24.37 13.79 5.85
CA ARG A 150 23.86 13.50 7.20
C ARG A 150 22.64 14.36 7.55
N GLU A 151 22.60 15.61 7.12
CA GLU A 151 21.53 16.56 7.43
C GLU A 151 20.29 16.30 6.56
N TRP A 152 20.49 16.06 5.26
CA TRP A 152 19.42 15.87 4.29
C TRP A 152 19.04 14.39 4.07
N GLY A 153 19.82 13.47 4.59
CA GLY A 153 19.58 12.02 4.49
C GLY A 153 18.27 11.55 5.12
N GLN A 154 17.68 12.38 6.02
CA GLN A 154 16.34 12.11 6.56
C GLN A 154 15.25 12.10 5.48
N MET A 155 15.41 12.88 4.40
CA MET A 155 14.48 12.87 3.27
C MET A 155 14.51 11.51 2.55
N GLY A 156 15.69 10.98 2.28
CA GLY A 156 15.86 9.66 1.65
C GLY A 156 15.38 8.51 2.53
N THR A 157 15.69 8.54 3.83
CA THR A 157 15.20 7.50 4.76
C THR A 157 13.71 7.59 4.99
N GLY A 158 13.13 8.78 5.03
CA GLY A 158 11.68 8.98 5.07
C GLY A 158 10.98 8.43 3.82
N TYR A 159 11.58 8.65 2.66
CA TYR A 159 11.10 8.08 1.40
C TYR A 159 11.10 6.55 1.41
N LEU A 160 12.18 5.90 1.87
CA LEU A 160 12.23 4.44 2.00
C LEU A 160 11.13 3.91 2.93
N ARG A 161 10.90 4.57 4.06
CA ARG A 161 9.80 4.22 4.97
C ARG A 161 8.45 4.32 4.28
N SER A 162 8.21 5.37 3.50
CA SER A 162 6.98 5.55 2.73
C SER A 162 6.82 4.47 1.66
N LEU A 163 7.92 4.07 1.01
CA LEU A 163 7.94 3.01 0.02
C LEU A 163 7.56 1.65 0.63
N PHE A 164 8.15 1.30 1.77
CA PHE A 164 7.79 0.09 2.52
C PHE A 164 6.33 0.14 3.00
N ALA A 165 5.86 1.30 3.47
CA ALA A 165 4.48 1.48 3.87
C ALA A 165 3.52 1.23 2.70
N LEU A 166 3.80 1.77 1.51
CA LEU A 166 3.00 1.52 0.31
C LEU A 166 3.01 0.05 -0.11
N GLY A 167 4.16 -0.63 -0.06
CA GLY A 167 4.24 -2.06 -0.33
C GLY A 167 3.41 -2.88 0.65
N PHE A 168 3.56 -2.61 1.95
CA PHE A 168 2.86 -3.33 3.01
C PHE A 168 1.35 -3.06 3.05
N GLN A 169 0.88 -1.90 2.58
CA GLN A 169 -0.53 -1.60 2.46
C GLN A 169 -1.29 -2.65 1.63
N GLY A 170 -0.65 -3.23 0.60
CA GLY A 170 -1.24 -4.31 -0.19
C GLY A 170 -1.57 -5.55 0.63
N PHE A 171 -0.69 -5.91 1.53
CA PHE A 171 -0.93 -6.99 2.46
C PHE A 171 -2.10 -6.67 3.42
N LEU A 172 -2.18 -5.45 3.94
CA LEU A 172 -3.30 -5.03 4.80
C LEU A 172 -4.64 -5.08 4.06
N ILE A 173 -4.69 -4.65 2.80
CA ILE A 173 -5.89 -4.77 1.95
C ILE A 173 -6.30 -6.23 1.82
N LEU A 174 -5.37 -7.13 1.54
CA LEU A 174 -5.64 -8.56 1.44
C LEU A 174 -6.21 -9.13 2.75
N VAL A 175 -5.63 -8.76 3.90
CA VAL A 175 -6.12 -9.17 5.22
C VAL A 175 -7.55 -8.67 5.46
N CYS A 176 -7.85 -7.42 5.10
CA CYS A 176 -9.22 -6.88 5.22
C CYS A 176 -10.22 -7.67 4.36
N VAL A 177 -9.84 -8.03 3.13
CA VAL A 177 -10.69 -8.85 2.24
C VAL A 177 -10.87 -10.26 2.79
N ALA A 178 -9.83 -10.86 3.37
CA ALA A 178 -9.93 -12.18 4.00
C ALA A 178 -10.87 -12.17 5.21
N ILE A 179 -10.77 -11.16 6.07
CA ILE A 179 -11.68 -10.98 7.21
C ILE A 179 -13.13 -10.81 6.72
N TYR A 180 -13.33 -9.98 5.70
CA TYR A 180 -14.65 -9.80 5.09
C TYR A 180 -15.22 -11.12 4.57
N ALA A 181 -14.44 -11.94 3.87
CA ALA A 181 -14.88 -13.24 3.36
C ALA A 181 -15.35 -14.17 4.50
N VAL A 182 -14.62 -14.21 5.61
CA VAL A 182 -15.01 -14.99 6.79
C VAL A 182 -16.29 -14.45 7.45
N LEU A 183 -16.43 -13.12 7.55
CA LEU A 183 -17.61 -12.48 8.13
C LEU A 183 -18.87 -12.75 7.31
N VAL A 184 -18.77 -12.70 5.98
CA VAL A 184 -19.90 -13.02 5.08
C VAL A 184 -20.31 -14.48 5.20
N GLN A 185 -19.35 -15.41 5.30
CA GLN A 185 -19.64 -16.83 5.53
C GLN A 185 -20.30 -17.12 6.88
N ALA A 186 -20.02 -16.29 7.89
CA ALA A 186 -20.62 -16.44 9.22
C ALA A 186 -22.07 -15.95 9.29
N ILE A 187 -22.64 -15.36 8.23
CA ILE A 187 -24.04 -14.98 8.16
C ILE A 187 -24.87 -16.27 8.05
N PRO A 188 -25.78 -16.53 9.03
CA PRO A 188 -26.59 -17.74 8.97
C PRO A 188 -27.52 -17.71 7.76
N SER A 189 -27.42 -18.70 6.89
CA SER A 189 -28.37 -18.91 5.79
C SER A 189 -29.74 -19.39 6.29
N SER A 190 -29.87 -19.70 7.58
CA SER A 190 -31.03 -20.36 8.15
C SER A 190 -32.11 -19.37 8.59
N GLY A 191 -33.06 -19.09 7.72
CA GLY A 191 -34.40 -18.64 8.10
C GLY A 191 -34.71 -17.14 8.00
N ASP A 192 -33.73 -16.25 7.89
CA ASP A 192 -33.95 -14.82 7.73
C ASP A 192 -33.16 -14.24 6.55
N ILE A 193 -33.78 -14.25 5.36
CA ILE A 193 -33.20 -13.69 4.14
C ILE A 193 -32.94 -12.18 4.30
N HIS A 194 -33.85 -11.44 4.93
CA HIS A 194 -33.70 -10.02 5.17
C HIS A 194 -32.47 -9.72 6.03
N GLY A 195 -32.28 -10.46 7.12
CA GLY A 195 -31.11 -10.34 7.99
C GLY A 195 -29.80 -10.67 7.26
N ALA A 196 -29.81 -11.67 6.39
CA ALA A 196 -28.64 -12.04 5.59
C ALA A 196 -28.23 -10.95 4.58
N ILE A 197 -29.19 -10.34 3.88
CA ILE A 197 -28.96 -9.28 2.91
C ILE A 197 -28.43 -8.01 3.60
N TRP A 198 -29.07 -7.57 4.70
CA TRP A 198 -28.59 -6.42 5.47
C TRP A 198 -27.25 -6.67 6.16
N GLY A 199 -27.03 -7.88 6.64
CA GLY A 199 -25.73 -8.30 7.20
C GLY A 199 -24.62 -8.19 6.20
N THR A 200 -24.82 -8.70 4.97
CA THR A 200 -23.83 -8.60 3.88
C THR A 200 -23.56 -7.16 3.50
N ALA A 201 -24.59 -6.31 3.38
CA ALA A 201 -24.43 -4.89 3.11
C ALA A 201 -23.64 -4.20 4.22
N GLY A 202 -23.94 -4.48 5.49
CA GLY A 202 -23.23 -3.93 6.65
C GLY A 202 -21.76 -4.30 6.66
N TYR A 203 -21.41 -5.57 6.40
CA TYR A 203 -20.01 -6.01 6.31
C TYR A 203 -19.28 -5.39 5.11
N THR A 204 -19.97 -5.13 3.99
CA THR A 204 -19.36 -4.44 2.84
C THR A 204 -19.04 -2.98 3.16
N VAL A 205 -19.93 -2.29 3.89
CA VAL A 205 -19.65 -0.94 4.42
C VAL A 205 -18.45 -0.96 5.35
N LEU A 206 -18.38 -1.93 6.26
CA LEU A 206 -17.26 -2.11 7.17
C LEU A 206 -15.94 -2.35 6.41
N LEU A 207 -15.98 -3.19 5.36
CA LEU A 207 -14.82 -3.40 4.48
C LEU A 207 -14.37 -2.08 3.84
N ALA A 208 -15.27 -1.29 3.28
CA ALA A 208 -14.92 -0.01 2.65
C ALA A 208 -14.22 0.93 3.67
N PHE A 209 -14.75 1.05 4.88
CA PHE A 209 -14.11 1.84 5.95
C PHE A 209 -12.75 1.27 6.37
N ALA A 210 -12.62 -0.05 6.48
CA ALA A 210 -11.34 -0.70 6.80
C ALA A 210 -10.29 -0.39 5.73
N LEU A 211 -10.66 -0.49 4.45
CA LEU A 211 -9.78 -0.19 3.33
C LEU A 211 -9.27 1.26 3.34
N PHE A 212 -10.12 2.24 3.68
CA PHE A 212 -9.69 3.64 3.86
C PHE A 212 -8.62 3.78 4.95
N LYS A 213 -8.72 3.00 6.02
CA LYS A 213 -7.77 3.05 7.13
C LYS A 213 -6.45 2.33 6.86
N THR A 214 -6.38 1.43 5.89
CA THR A 214 -5.15 0.65 5.61
C THR A 214 -3.96 1.53 5.27
N GLY A 215 -4.15 2.61 4.50
CA GLY A 215 -3.09 3.57 4.14
C GLY A 215 -2.51 4.28 5.36
N SER A 216 -3.38 4.82 6.21
CA SER A 216 -2.97 5.49 7.45
C SER A 216 -2.28 4.53 8.42
N LEU A 217 -2.81 3.32 8.57
CA LEU A 217 -2.25 2.29 9.42
C LEU A 217 -0.86 1.86 8.95
N SER A 218 -0.70 1.61 7.66
CA SER A 218 0.58 1.25 7.08
C SER A 218 1.64 2.36 7.29
N LYS A 219 1.30 3.62 7.01
CA LYS A 219 2.19 4.76 7.24
C LYS A 219 2.56 4.89 8.72
N SER A 220 1.63 4.63 9.63
CA SER A 220 1.89 4.66 11.08
C SER A 220 2.86 3.55 11.52
N ILE A 221 2.73 2.33 11.01
CA ILE A 221 3.60 1.20 11.35
C ILE A 221 5.05 1.48 10.95
N PHE A 222 5.28 2.07 9.77
CA PHE A 222 6.62 2.38 9.28
C PHE A 222 7.12 3.76 9.70
N ASN A 223 6.35 4.50 10.53
CA ASN A 223 6.64 5.88 10.90
C ASN A 223 6.94 6.75 9.67
N ALA A 224 6.18 6.54 8.60
CA ALA A 224 6.23 7.28 7.35
C ALA A 224 5.27 8.48 7.45
N ARG A 225 5.83 9.69 7.27
CA ARG A 225 5.06 10.93 7.28
C ARG A 225 4.81 11.42 5.87
#